data_fd79a7bd6e0aa9f4249bcb55cb7120a4
#
_entry.id   fd79a7bd6e0aa9f4249bcb55cb7120a4
#
_cell.length_a   1.000
_cell.length_b   1.000
_cell.length_c   1.000
_cell.angle_alpha   90.00
_cell.angle_beta   90.00
_cell.angle_gamma   90.00
#
_symmetry.space_group_name_H-M   'P 1'
#
loop_
_entity.id
_entity.type
_entity.pdbx_description
1 polymer ?
#
loop_
_entity_poly.entity_id
_entity_poly.type
_entity_poly.pdbx_seq_one_letter_code
_entity_poly.pdbx_strand_id
1 'polypeptide(L)'
;MLDEFQKVLPQEMYLSEISLTDDGHVSIKGTSKLMSTVFSFVTELENSPRFKNVTSDYTKSRKENDQDVSDFGLSALLEESPDHG
;
A
#
# COMPACT_ATOMS: atom_id res chain seq x y z
N MET A 1 1.66 -9.30 11.48
CA MET A 1 1.09 -8.34 10.54
C MET A 1 2.15 -7.57 9.77
N LEU A 2 3.12 -7.00 10.46
CA LEU A 2 4.17 -6.28 9.76
C LEU A 2 4.94 -7.18 8.81
N ASP A 3 5.07 -8.45 9.17
CA ASP A 3 5.79 -9.38 8.31
C ASP A 3 5.16 -9.51 6.95
N GLU A 4 3.84 -9.44 6.89
CA GLU A 4 3.17 -9.58 5.60
C GLU A 4 3.43 -8.39 4.71
N PHE A 5 3.46 -7.20 5.30
CA PHE A 5 3.78 -6.02 4.50
C PHE A 5 5.21 -6.10 4.00
N GLN A 6 6.10 -6.60 4.82
CA GLN A 6 7.49 -6.71 4.38
C GLN A 6 7.64 -7.70 3.25
N LYS A 7 6.83 -8.73 3.22
CA LYS A 7 6.92 -9.71 2.16
C LYS A 7 6.47 -9.18 0.82
N VAL A 8 5.52 -8.24 0.82
CA VAL A 8 5.01 -7.73 -0.45
C VAL A 8 5.66 -6.42 -0.85
N LEU A 9 6.51 -5.84 -0.01
CA LEU A 9 7.13 -4.57 -0.33
C LEU A 9 8.26 -4.77 -1.32
N PRO A 10 8.23 -4.07 -2.45
CA PRO A 10 9.38 -4.06 -3.35
C PRO A 10 10.57 -3.36 -2.72
N GLN A 11 11.75 -3.65 -3.23
CA GLN A 11 12.96 -3.12 -2.63
C GLN A 11 13.10 -1.62 -2.75
N GLU A 12 12.49 -1.03 -3.76
CA GLU A 12 12.68 0.38 -4.02
C GLU A 12 11.52 1.22 -3.52
N MET A 13 10.80 0.70 -2.56
CA MET A 13 9.65 1.36 -2.00
C MET A 13 9.75 1.31 -0.49
N TYR A 14 9.26 2.37 0.16
CA TYR A 14 9.12 2.34 1.60
C TYR A 14 7.79 2.98 1.97
N LEU A 15 7.27 2.56 3.09
CA LEU A 15 6.01 3.07 3.59
C LEU A 15 6.28 4.13 4.64
N SER A 16 5.54 5.21 4.58
CA SER A 16 5.68 6.28 5.55
C SER A 16 4.56 6.26 6.59
N GLU A 17 3.43 5.69 6.24
CA GLU A 17 2.31 5.70 7.15
C GLU A 17 1.36 4.56 6.83
N ILE A 18 0.90 3.88 7.87
CA ILE A 18 -0.14 2.86 7.76
C ILE A 18 -1.12 3.14 8.87
N SER A 19 -2.39 3.26 8.51
CA SER A 19 -3.46 3.50 9.48
C SER A 19 -4.54 2.46 9.31
N LEU A 20 -5.12 2.06 10.41
CA LEU A 20 -6.23 1.11 10.41
C LEU A 20 -7.30 1.66 11.33
N THR A 21 -8.50 1.78 10.83
CA THR A 21 -9.62 2.24 11.63
C THR A 21 -10.41 1.06 12.17
N ASP A 22 -11.32 1.36 13.09
CA ASP A 22 -12.11 0.32 13.73
C ASP A 22 -13.01 -0.42 12.76
N ASP A 23 -13.42 0.24 11.70
CA ASP A 23 -14.31 -0.39 10.74
C ASP A 23 -13.58 -1.08 9.61
N GLY A 24 -12.27 -1.27 9.75
CA GLY A 24 -11.53 -2.07 8.79
C GLY A 24 -10.93 -1.30 7.64
N HIS A 25 -11.01 0.01 7.65
CA HIS A 25 -10.37 0.81 6.61
C HIS A 25 -8.86 0.88 6.85
N VAL A 26 -8.11 0.64 5.80
CA VAL A 26 -6.65 0.70 5.85
C VAL A 26 -6.21 1.82 4.92
N SER A 27 -5.36 2.69 5.44
CA SER A 27 -4.72 3.73 4.65
C SER A 27 -3.23 3.48 4.64
N ILE A 28 -2.63 3.47 3.46
CA ILE A 28 -1.21 3.20 3.30
C ILE A 28 -0.61 4.33 2.49
N LYS A 29 0.45 4.94 3.02
CA LYS A 29 1.15 6.00 2.32
C LYS A 29 2.61 5.65 2.24
N GLY A 30 3.23 6.01 1.14
CA GLY A 30 4.63 5.71 0.98
C GLY A 30 5.22 6.40 -0.21
N THR A 31 6.45 6.01 -0.52
CA THR A 31 7.22 6.58 -1.60
C THR A 31 7.95 5.48 -2.33
N SER A 32 8.00 5.57 -3.63
CA SER A 32 8.70 4.60 -4.47
C SER A 32 9.54 5.34 -5.47
N LYS A 33 10.65 4.74 -5.85
CA LYS A 33 11.50 5.32 -6.89
C LYS A 33 10.90 5.15 -8.27
N LEU A 34 10.05 4.17 -8.46
CA LEU A 34 9.45 3.89 -9.76
C LEU A 34 7.95 3.81 -9.63
N MET A 35 7.26 4.43 -10.58
CA MET A 35 5.81 4.35 -10.60
C MET A 35 5.34 2.93 -10.85
N SER A 36 6.06 2.18 -11.67
CA SER A 36 5.68 0.80 -11.93
C SER A 36 5.73 -0.04 -10.65
N THR A 37 6.61 0.32 -9.73
CA THR A 37 6.68 -0.38 -8.46
C THR A 37 5.42 -0.13 -7.64
N VAL A 38 4.87 1.08 -7.70
CA VAL A 38 3.61 1.38 -7.03
C VAL A 38 2.50 0.51 -7.59
N PHE A 39 2.42 0.39 -8.91
CA PHE A 39 1.39 -0.44 -9.52
C PHE A 39 1.54 -1.90 -9.15
N SER A 40 2.77 -2.38 -9.07
CA SER A 40 3.01 -3.76 -8.64
C SER A 40 2.53 -3.97 -7.22
N PHE A 41 2.78 -3.00 -6.35
CA PHE A 41 2.34 -3.10 -4.96
C PHE A 41 0.83 -3.14 -4.87
N VAL A 42 0.15 -2.30 -5.64
CA VAL A 42 -1.31 -2.30 -5.67
C VAL A 42 -1.82 -3.67 -6.11
N THR A 43 -1.21 -4.22 -7.16
CA THR A 43 -1.62 -5.53 -7.65
C THR A 43 -1.43 -6.60 -6.60
N GLU A 44 -0.33 -6.55 -5.86
CA GLU A 44 -0.11 -7.51 -4.79
C GLU A 44 -1.18 -7.41 -3.72
N LEU A 45 -1.57 -6.20 -3.38
CA LEU A 45 -2.62 -6.02 -2.39
C LEU A 45 -3.96 -6.55 -2.92
N GLU A 46 -4.24 -6.29 -4.19
CA GLU A 46 -5.49 -6.76 -4.77
C GLU A 46 -5.55 -8.27 -4.83
N ASN A 47 -4.41 -8.92 -4.97
CA ASN A 47 -4.36 -10.37 -5.00
C ASN A 47 -4.39 -11.00 -3.62
N SER A 48 -4.24 -10.18 -2.59
CA SER A 48 -4.23 -10.70 -1.24
C SER A 48 -5.67 -10.96 -0.78
N PRO A 49 -5.95 -12.13 -0.20
CA PRO A 49 -7.30 -12.37 0.30
C PRO A 49 -7.67 -11.54 1.52
N ARG A 50 -6.69 -10.84 2.09
CA ARG A 50 -6.97 -10.04 3.28
C ARG A 50 -7.46 -8.64 2.96
N PHE A 51 -7.27 -8.18 1.73
CA PHE A 51 -7.66 -6.83 1.37
C PHE A 51 -8.65 -6.87 0.23
N LYS A 52 -9.59 -5.94 0.25
CA LYS A 52 -10.52 -5.79 -0.84
C LYS A 52 -10.77 -4.32 -1.06
N ASN A 53 -11.32 -3.99 -2.23
CA ASN A 53 -11.59 -2.61 -2.61
C ASN A 53 -10.35 -1.75 -2.52
N VAL A 54 -9.24 -2.30 -2.99
CA VAL A 54 -7.98 -1.55 -3.00
C VAL A 54 -8.10 -0.43 -4.01
N THR A 55 -7.85 0.79 -3.54
CA THR A 55 -8.01 1.99 -4.35
C THR A 55 -6.78 2.85 -4.20
N SER A 56 -6.32 3.40 -5.32
CA SER A 56 -5.24 4.37 -5.30
C SER A 56 -5.85 5.75 -5.09
N ASP A 57 -5.56 6.36 -3.95
CA ASP A 57 -6.11 7.67 -3.63
C ASP A 57 -5.39 8.77 -4.41
N TYR A 58 -4.07 8.66 -4.49
CA TYR A 58 -3.28 9.61 -5.26
C TYR A 58 -1.92 9.02 -5.56
N THR A 59 -1.32 9.54 -6.61
CA THR A 59 0.10 9.34 -6.90
C THR A 59 0.64 10.68 -7.31
N LYS A 60 1.86 10.97 -6.88
CA LYS A 60 2.44 12.28 -7.10
C LYS A 60 3.93 12.16 -7.28
N SER A 61 4.44 12.75 -8.34
CA SER A 61 5.87 12.72 -8.61
C SER A 61 6.54 13.91 -7.94
N ARG A 62 7.72 13.70 -7.41
CA ARG A 62 8.53 14.79 -6.88
C ARG A 62 9.98 14.39 -6.96
N LYS A 63 10.85 15.35 -6.73
CA LYS A 63 12.28 15.09 -6.71
C LYS A 63 12.79 15.04 -5.29
N GLU A 64 13.63 14.08 -5.04
CA GLU A 64 14.30 13.95 -3.76
C GLU A 64 15.74 13.61 -4.02
N ASN A 65 16.66 14.47 -3.58
CA ASN A 65 18.10 14.26 -3.79
C ASN A 65 18.44 14.00 -5.24
N ASP A 66 17.87 14.81 -6.13
CA ASP A 66 18.09 14.72 -7.58
C ASP A 66 17.54 13.46 -8.20
N GLN A 67 16.70 12.73 -7.50
CA GLN A 67 16.06 11.55 -8.04
C GLN A 67 14.56 11.75 -8.07
N ASP A 68 13.95 11.24 -9.13
CA ASP A 68 12.50 11.27 -9.22
C ASP A 68 11.94 10.16 -8.35
N VAL A 69 10.99 10.52 -7.52
CA VAL A 69 10.29 9.54 -6.69
C VAL A 69 8.80 9.79 -6.84
N SER A 70 8.02 8.79 -6.48
CA SER A 70 6.56 8.86 -6.54
C SER A 70 6.00 8.64 -5.15
N ASP A 71 5.27 9.62 -4.67
CA ASP A 71 4.50 9.46 -3.44
C ASP A 71 3.15 8.86 -3.80
N PHE A 72 2.65 8.01 -2.95
CA PHE A 72 1.35 7.38 -3.20
C PHE A 72 0.57 7.25 -1.93
N GLY A 73 -0.75 7.20 -2.10
CA GLY A 73 -1.66 6.90 -1.02
C GLY A 73 -2.67 5.89 -1.50
N LEU A 74 -2.86 4.86 -0.74
CA LEU A 74 -3.77 3.76 -1.06
C LEU A 74 -4.76 3.57 0.06
N SER A 75 -5.92 3.06 -0.31
CA SER A 75 -6.96 2.70 0.65
C SER A 75 -7.46 1.32 0.33
N ALA A 76 -7.84 0.59 1.35
CA ALA A 76 -8.40 -0.74 1.18
C ALA A 76 -9.24 -1.08 2.38
N LEU A 77 -10.01 -2.16 2.26
CA LEU A 77 -10.72 -2.70 3.38
C LEU A 77 -10.04 -3.99 3.80
N LEU A 78 -9.83 -4.12 5.09
CA LEU A 78 -9.27 -5.33 5.63
C LEU A 78 -10.37 -6.35 5.78
N GLU A 79 -10.17 -7.50 5.13
CA GLU A 79 -11.15 -8.57 5.18
C GLU A 79 -10.92 -9.36 6.44
N GLU A 80 -11.81 -9.22 7.39
CA GLU A 80 -11.67 -9.99 8.60
C GLU A 80 -12.28 -11.34 8.39
N SER A 81 -11.72 -12.30 9.08
CA SER A 81 -12.23 -13.61 9.02
C SER A 81 -13.60 -13.63 9.65
N PRO A 82 -14.57 -13.89 8.89
CA PRO A 82 -15.90 -13.81 9.41
C PRO A 82 -16.26 -14.98 10.23
N ASP A 83 -15.67 -15.63 10.26
CA ASP A 83 -16.02 -16.58 10.91
C ASP A 83 -15.63 -16.61 11.95
N HIS A 84 -15.68 -16.23 12.04
CA HIS A 84 -15.31 -16.10 12.77
C HIS A 84 -16.08 -16.41 13.11
N GLY A 85 -16.07 -16.61 12.76
CA GLY A 85 -16.67 -16.98 12.64
C GLY A 85 -16.69 -17.20 12.39
#